data_f324296eebaa5741fcfa12aca7af605a
#
_entry.id   f324296eebaa5741fcfa12aca7af605a
#
_cell.length_a   1.000
_cell.length_b   1.000
_cell.length_c   1.000
_cell.angle_alpha   90.00
_cell.angle_beta   90.00
_cell.angle_gamma   90.00
#
_symmetry.space_group_name_H-M   'P 1'
#
loop_
_entity.id
_entity.type
_entity.pdbx_description
1 polymer ?
#
loop_
_entity_poly.entity_id
_entity_poly.type
_entity_poly.pdbx_seq_one_letter_code
_entity_poly.pdbx_strand_id
1 'polypeptide(L)'
;ATCIHEAMRLRLDAQVERILARIPSRLDGLRVGIVKEMYPREVDSRTLDIVDDVLDHMQSLGATLVPLSVPAIKKSVSAYYILSLSEASSNLGRFDGIRFGARMKHTSSTFHDEIAKNRSYGFGDEVKRRILLGTYALTSEAWESHHLVATRIRQGILRGYQACWSTQDLRWPEPTGNEEHGVDVVVQPTALSVAPRLDEPVSSEYAADVLTFAANLAGLPALSAPASRTISMDEDPNVHLPVGVLFKAQWGHDKLLFHILEQLNQHTDVFQGPRS
;
A
#
# COMPACT_ATOMS: atom_id res chain seq x y z
N ALA A 1 2.15 -20.16 22.46
CA ALA A 1 1.92 -19.38 21.20
C ALA A 1 0.63 -18.58 21.27
N THR A 2 -0.51 -19.19 21.65
CA THR A 2 -1.84 -18.52 21.77
C THR A 2 -1.84 -17.34 22.75
N CYS A 3 -1.18 -17.47 23.90
CA CYS A 3 -1.17 -16.45 24.95
C CYS A 3 -0.41 -15.16 24.55
N ILE A 4 0.69 -15.27 23.78
CA ILE A 4 1.45 -14.12 23.31
C ILE A 4 0.65 -13.35 22.25
N HIS A 5 -0.05 -14.05 21.37
CA HIS A 5 -0.91 -13.44 20.36
C HIS A 5 -2.07 -12.67 20.97
N GLU A 6 -2.69 -13.22 22.00
CA GLU A 6 -3.79 -12.58 22.73
C GLU A 6 -3.34 -11.32 23.49
N ALA A 7 -2.22 -11.38 24.19
CA ALA A 7 -1.65 -10.22 24.89
C ALA A 7 -1.26 -9.09 23.90
N MET A 8 -0.70 -9.43 22.74
CA MET A 8 -0.38 -8.45 21.70
C MET A 8 -1.64 -7.80 21.15
N ARG A 9 -2.68 -8.59 20.88
CA ARG A 9 -3.97 -8.09 20.39
C ARG A 9 -4.60 -7.11 21.38
N LEU A 10 -4.65 -7.45 22.68
CA LEU A 10 -5.17 -6.56 23.72
C LEU A 10 -4.39 -5.23 23.79
N ARG A 11 -3.06 -5.25 23.58
CA ARG A 11 -2.25 -4.04 23.55
C ARG A 11 -2.54 -3.18 22.31
N LEU A 12 -2.73 -3.80 21.16
CA LEU A 12 -3.14 -3.11 19.93
C LEU A 12 -4.52 -2.47 20.09
N ASP A 13 -5.48 -3.23 20.58
CA ASP A 13 -6.84 -2.73 20.85
C ASP A 13 -6.79 -1.53 21.81
N ALA A 14 -5.99 -1.61 22.88
CA ALA A 14 -5.83 -0.51 23.82
C ALA A 14 -5.17 0.74 23.20
N GLN A 15 -4.26 0.58 22.25
CA GLN A 15 -3.70 1.72 21.50
C GLN A 15 -4.76 2.39 20.63
N VAL A 16 -5.52 1.60 19.87
CA VAL A 16 -6.60 2.10 19.01
C VAL A 16 -7.69 2.77 19.84
N GLU A 17 -8.16 2.15 20.92
CA GLU A 17 -9.19 2.73 21.78
C GLU A 17 -8.76 4.06 22.41
N ARG A 18 -7.48 4.23 22.75
CA ARG A 18 -6.95 5.52 23.22
C ARG A 18 -7.04 6.62 22.16
N ILE A 19 -6.80 6.28 20.89
CA ILE A 19 -6.97 7.23 19.78
C ILE A 19 -8.46 7.53 19.57
N LEU A 20 -9.31 6.49 19.51
CA LEU A 20 -10.75 6.64 19.31
C LEU A 20 -11.43 7.44 20.41
N ALA A 21 -10.95 7.33 21.65
CA ALA A 21 -11.46 8.12 22.77
C ALA A 21 -11.19 9.63 22.62
N ARG A 22 -10.20 10.04 21.81
CA ARG A 22 -9.93 11.44 21.47
C ARG A 22 -10.82 11.96 20.35
N ILE A 23 -11.38 11.06 19.52
CA ILE A 23 -12.18 11.38 18.33
C ILE A 23 -13.59 10.75 18.39
N PRO A 24 -14.42 11.06 19.41
CA PRO A 24 -15.66 10.32 19.70
C PRO A 24 -16.75 10.50 18.63
N SER A 25 -16.86 11.64 18.00
CA SER A 25 -17.96 11.96 17.07
C SER A 25 -17.57 12.82 15.87
N ARG A 26 -16.37 13.33 15.89
CA ARG A 26 -15.74 14.11 14.80
C ARG A 26 -14.27 13.70 14.76
N LEU A 27 -13.44 14.50 14.08
CA LEU A 27 -11.99 14.24 14.00
C LEU A 27 -11.18 15.13 14.95
N ASP A 28 -11.83 15.72 15.96
CA ASP A 28 -11.16 16.58 16.94
C ASP A 28 -10.02 15.83 17.64
N GLY A 29 -8.80 16.35 17.53
CA GLY A 29 -7.61 15.73 18.10
C GLY A 29 -6.98 14.61 17.27
N LEU A 30 -7.55 14.26 16.09
CA LEU A 30 -6.88 13.38 15.13
C LEU A 30 -5.71 14.12 14.48
N ARG A 31 -4.56 13.46 14.43
CA ARG A 31 -3.36 14.00 13.79
C ARG A 31 -3.11 13.28 12.48
N VAL A 32 -3.22 14.04 11.38
CA VAL A 32 -3.14 13.56 10.00
C VAL A 32 -1.78 13.93 9.42
N GLY A 33 -0.97 12.94 9.10
CA GLY A 33 0.34 13.11 8.49
C GLY A 33 0.26 13.29 6.98
N ILE A 34 1.01 14.25 6.47
CA ILE A 34 1.21 14.47 5.03
C ILE A 34 2.67 14.23 4.72
N VAL A 35 2.97 13.08 4.12
CA VAL A 35 4.34 12.69 3.76
C VAL A 35 4.69 13.29 2.41
N LYS A 36 5.57 14.28 2.37
CA LYS A 36 5.90 15.04 1.15
C LYS A 36 6.38 14.20 -0.02
N GLU A 37 7.03 13.06 0.25
CA GLU A 37 7.53 12.14 -0.79
C GLU A 37 6.39 11.36 -1.48
N MET A 38 5.17 11.41 -0.93
CA MET A 38 3.98 10.80 -1.51
C MET A 38 3.16 11.77 -2.36
N TYR A 39 3.68 12.98 -2.59
CA TYR A 39 3.12 14.02 -3.46
C TYR A 39 4.17 14.41 -4.52
N PRO A 40 4.61 13.47 -5.38
CA PRO A 40 5.57 13.76 -6.43
C PRO A 40 4.92 14.64 -7.52
N ARG A 41 5.77 15.28 -8.34
CA ARG A 41 5.30 16.22 -9.38
C ARG A 41 4.49 15.54 -10.50
N GLU A 42 4.61 14.25 -10.61
CA GLU A 42 3.93 13.40 -11.59
C GLU A 42 2.45 13.18 -11.25
N VAL A 43 2.00 13.53 -10.06
CA VAL A 43 0.56 13.46 -9.70
C VAL A 43 -0.20 14.52 -10.49
N ASP A 44 -1.29 14.12 -11.16
CA ASP A 44 -2.21 15.01 -11.85
C ASP A 44 -2.73 16.09 -10.88
N SER A 45 -2.67 17.35 -11.27
CA SER A 45 -3.12 18.48 -10.45
C SER A 45 -4.59 18.34 -10.02
N ARG A 46 -5.45 17.82 -10.88
CA ARG A 46 -6.89 17.57 -10.57
C ARG A 46 -7.04 16.52 -9.46
N THR A 47 -6.13 15.50 -9.45
CA THR A 47 -6.08 14.51 -8.36
C THR A 47 -5.64 15.16 -7.05
N LEU A 48 -4.65 16.07 -7.08
CA LEU A 48 -4.20 16.80 -5.90
C LEU A 48 -5.32 17.70 -5.35
N ASP A 49 -6.01 18.45 -6.21
CA ASP A 49 -7.13 19.32 -5.80
C ASP A 49 -8.21 18.52 -5.05
N ILE A 50 -8.50 17.28 -5.49
CA ILE A 50 -9.48 16.42 -4.82
C ILE A 50 -8.95 15.90 -3.48
N VAL A 51 -7.67 15.56 -3.39
CA VAL A 51 -7.06 15.14 -2.11
C VAL A 51 -7.02 16.31 -1.12
N ASP A 52 -6.72 17.52 -1.60
CA ASP A 52 -6.71 18.73 -0.78
C ASP A 52 -8.13 19.05 -0.26
N ASP A 53 -9.19 18.92 -1.10
CA ASP A 53 -10.58 19.04 -0.64
C ASP A 53 -10.90 18.06 0.53
N VAL A 54 -10.39 16.82 0.46
CA VAL A 54 -10.55 15.83 1.54
C VAL A 54 -9.79 16.26 2.80
N LEU A 55 -8.57 16.75 2.67
CA LEU A 55 -7.76 17.22 3.79
C LEU A 55 -8.38 18.45 4.45
N ASP A 56 -8.87 19.43 3.68
CA ASP A 56 -9.58 20.60 4.17
C ASP A 56 -10.85 20.19 4.92
N HIS A 57 -11.56 19.18 4.38
CA HIS A 57 -12.72 18.64 5.08
C HIS A 57 -12.33 17.99 6.41
N MET A 58 -11.27 17.19 6.46
CA MET A 58 -10.78 16.61 7.71
C MET A 58 -10.41 17.71 8.73
N GLN A 59 -9.79 18.82 8.29
CA GLN A 59 -9.52 19.98 9.16
C GLN A 59 -10.81 20.62 9.67
N SER A 60 -11.82 20.77 8.82
CA SER A 60 -13.11 21.34 9.23
C SER A 60 -13.83 20.50 10.28
N LEU A 61 -13.54 19.20 10.32
CA LEU A 61 -14.00 18.25 11.35
C LEU A 61 -13.11 18.25 12.61
N GLY A 62 -12.05 19.06 12.67
CA GLY A 62 -11.18 19.23 13.84
C GLY A 62 -9.86 18.47 13.78
N ALA A 63 -9.53 17.83 12.65
CA ALA A 63 -8.23 17.17 12.49
C ALA A 63 -7.09 18.20 12.34
N THR A 64 -5.90 17.83 12.79
CA THR A 64 -4.67 18.63 12.63
C THR A 64 -3.77 18.01 11.58
N LEU A 65 -3.44 18.76 10.53
CA LEU A 65 -2.50 18.32 9.49
C LEU A 65 -1.05 18.54 9.93
N VAL A 66 -0.22 17.51 9.77
CA VAL A 66 1.20 17.51 10.20
C VAL A 66 2.09 17.16 9.00
N PRO A 67 2.97 18.05 8.55
CA PRO A 67 3.91 17.74 7.48
C PRO A 67 4.98 16.77 7.95
N LEU A 68 5.24 15.74 7.17
CA LEU A 68 6.19 14.66 7.44
C LEU A 68 7.16 14.47 6.26
N SER A 69 8.29 13.83 6.54
CA SER A 69 9.26 13.42 5.53
C SER A 69 9.82 12.03 5.84
N VAL A 70 9.77 11.16 4.85
CA VAL A 70 10.36 9.82 4.86
C VAL A 70 11.21 9.63 3.60
N PRO A 71 12.43 10.17 3.55
CA PRO A 71 13.24 10.25 2.32
C PRO A 71 13.54 8.90 1.65
N ALA A 72 13.55 7.81 2.43
CA ALA A 72 13.77 6.46 1.91
C ALA A 72 12.71 6.01 0.90
N ILE A 73 11.51 6.60 0.92
CA ILE A 73 10.40 6.30 0.00
C ILE A 73 10.79 6.54 -1.45
N LYS A 74 11.65 7.50 -1.76
CA LYS A 74 12.13 7.77 -3.13
C LYS A 74 12.76 6.56 -3.83
N LYS A 75 13.20 5.56 -3.05
CA LYS A 75 13.79 4.31 -3.54
C LYS A 75 12.82 3.12 -3.43
N SER A 76 11.55 3.35 -3.08
CA SER A 76 10.57 2.28 -2.81
C SER A 76 10.31 1.41 -4.03
N VAL A 77 10.20 1.99 -5.22
CA VAL A 77 9.91 1.28 -6.47
C VAL A 77 10.92 0.16 -6.71
N SER A 78 12.22 0.50 -6.75
CA SER A 78 13.28 -0.50 -6.99
C SER A 78 13.32 -1.57 -5.90
N ALA A 79 13.19 -1.18 -4.63
CA ALA A 79 13.18 -2.12 -3.52
C ALA A 79 11.96 -3.05 -3.57
N TYR A 80 10.78 -2.51 -3.90
CA TYR A 80 9.55 -3.28 -4.01
C TYR A 80 9.67 -4.35 -5.08
N TYR A 81 10.08 -3.99 -6.30
CA TYR A 81 10.19 -4.97 -7.39
C TYR A 81 11.23 -6.05 -7.08
N ILE A 82 12.40 -5.72 -6.55
CA ILE A 82 13.39 -6.73 -6.19
C ILE A 82 12.84 -7.71 -5.16
N LEU A 83 12.25 -7.21 -4.07
CA LEU A 83 11.77 -8.05 -2.98
C LEU A 83 10.51 -8.85 -3.38
N SER A 84 9.54 -8.21 -4.04
CA SER A 84 8.30 -8.87 -4.45
C SER A 84 8.52 -9.94 -5.52
N LEU A 85 9.42 -9.68 -6.48
CA LEU A 85 9.76 -10.67 -7.50
C LEU A 85 10.55 -11.86 -6.91
N SER A 86 11.44 -11.59 -5.95
CA SER A 86 12.16 -12.64 -5.22
C SER A 86 11.19 -13.55 -4.46
N GLU A 87 10.23 -12.96 -3.75
CA GLU A 87 9.18 -13.68 -3.02
C GLU A 87 8.27 -14.45 -3.99
N ALA A 88 7.81 -13.81 -5.07
CA ALA A 88 6.96 -14.43 -6.08
C ALA A 88 7.65 -15.65 -6.72
N SER A 89 8.93 -15.54 -7.10
CA SER A 89 9.67 -16.66 -7.70
C SER A 89 9.78 -17.84 -6.73
N SER A 90 10.03 -17.59 -5.46
CA SER A 90 10.09 -18.59 -4.40
C SER A 90 8.74 -19.27 -4.18
N ASN A 91 7.66 -18.50 -4.04
CA ASN A 91 6.33 -19.03 -3.82
C ASN A 91 5.80 -19.82 -5.01
N LEU A 92 5.98 -19.31 -6.23
CA LEU A 92 5.58 -20.00 -7.46
C LEU A 92 6.47 -21.21 -7.81
N GLY A 93 7.61 -21.36 -7.15
CA GLY A 93 8.43 -22.56 -7.21
C GLY A 93 7.69 -23.84 -6.81
N ARG A 94 6.64 -23.72 -5.99
CA ARG A 94 5.79 -24.84 -5.56
C ARG A 94 4.73 -25.26 -6.58
N PHE A 95 4.50 -24.46 -7.60
CA PHE A 95 3.50 -24.78 -8.63
C PHE A 95 4.05 -25.86 -9.56
N ASP A 96 3.52 -27.09 -9.49
CA ASP A 96 3.93 -28.25 -10.29
C ASP A 96 2.86 -28.73 -11.29
N GLY A 97 1.59 -28.32 -11.12
CA GLY A 97 0.46 -28.78 -11.93
C GLY A 97 0.11 -30.26 -11.71
N ILE A 98 0.59 -30.87 -10.61
CA ILE A 98 0.33 -32.28 -10.25
C ILE A 98 -0.46 -32.34 -8.95
N ARG A 99 0.05 -31.71 -7.88
CA ARG A 99 -0.63 -31.65 -6.58
C ARG A 99 -1.72 -30.58 -6.55
N PHE A 100 -1.52 -29.48 -7.28
CA PHE A 100 -2.48 -28.40 -7.42
C PHE A 100 -2.20 -27.59 -8.69
N GLY A 101 -3.19 -26.84 -9.15
CA GLY A 101 -3.14 -26.03 -10.36
C GLY A 101 -3.55 -26.78 -11.61
N ALA A 102 -3.42 -26.13 -12.78
CA ALA A 102 -3.79 -26.71 -14.06
C ALA A 102 -2.77 -27.79 -14.50
N ARG A 103 -3.25 -28.96 -14.83
CA ARG A 103 -2.47 -30.07 -15.42
C ARG A 103 -2.82 -30.23 -16.88
N MET A 104 -1.81 -30.22 -17.73
CA MET A 104 -1.97 -30.47 -19.15
C MET A 104 -2.09 -31.97 -19.45
N LYS A 105 -2.93 -32.31 -20.42
CA LYS A 105 -2.94 -33.66 -21.03
C LYS A 105 -1.82 -33.72 -22.09
N HIS A 106 -0.65 -34.14 -21.69
CA HIS A 106 0.49 -34.33 -22.60
C HIS A 106 1.28 -35.59 -22.21
N THR A 107 2.00 -36.14 -23.18
CA THR A 107 2.92 -37.22 -22.92
C THR A 107 4.26 -36.64 -22.49
N SER A 108 4.74 -37.03 -21.32
CA SER A 108 6.04 -36.62 -20.77
C SER A 108 6.92 -37.85 -20.56
N SER A 109 8.20 -37.72 -20.87
CA SER A 109 9.18 -38.78 -20.72
C SER A 109 9.69 -38.90 -19.29
N THR A 110 9.65 -37.78 -18.54
CA THR A 110 10.13 -37.70 -17.16
C THR A 110 9.21 -36.84 -16.31
N PHE A 111 9.28 -37.00 -14.99
CA PHE A 111 8.59 -36.16 -14.03
C PHE A 111 8.96 -34.66 -14.14
N HIS A 112 10.25 -34.37 -14.38
CA HIS A 112 10.70 -32.98 -14.59
C HIS A 112 10.14 -32.37 -15.87
N ASP A 113 10.06 -33.15 -16.97
CA ASP A 113 9.46 -32.69 -18.23
C ASP A 113 7.96 -32.38 -18.04
N GLU A 114 7.24 -33.20 -17.26
CA GLU A 114 5.83 -32.94 -16.95
C GLU A 114 5.64 -31.64 -16.19
N ILE A 115 6.42 -31.39 -15.14
CA ILE A 115 6.36 -30.13 -14.38
C ILE A 115 6.70 -28.94 -15.28
N ALA A 116 7.77 -29.04 -16.07
CA ALA A 116 8.20 -27.95 -16.96
C ALA A 116 7.12 -27.58 -17.96
N LYS A 117 6.45 -28.56 -18.56
CA LYS A 117 5.33 -28.36 -19.49
C LYS A 117 4.11 -27.76 -18.80
N ASN A 118 3.72 -28.25 -17.63
CA ASN A 118 2.62 -27.70 -16.85
C ASN A 118 2.86 -26.23 -16.50
N ARG A 119 4.07 -25.87 -16.05
CA ARG A 119 4.45 -24.49 -15.71
C ARG A 119 4.47 -23.59 -16.94
N SER A 120 5.07 -24.08 -18.04
CA SER A 120 5.13 -23.32 -19.30
C SER A 120 3.75 -23.00 -19.87
N TYR A 121 2.80 -23.92 -19.71
CA TYR A 121 1.42 -23.72 -20.13
C TYR A 121 0.63 -22.86 -19.13
N GLY A 122 0.73 -23.13 -17.83
CA GLY A 122 -0.10 -22.49 -16.81
C GLY A 122 0.31 -21.06 -16.49
N PHE A 123 1.57 -20.66 -16.73
CA PHE A 123 2.05 -19.31 -16.46
C PHE A 123 2.01 -18.44 -17.73
N GLY A 124 1.36 -17.28 -17.64
CA GLY A 124 1.45 -16.24 -18.65
C GLY A 124 2.85 -15.60 -18.69
N ASP A 125 3.11 -14.83 -19.73
CA ASP A 125 4.45 -14.29 -20.00
C ASP A 125 4.95 -13.34 -18.91
N GLU A 126 4.07 -12.51 -18.35
CA GLU A 126 4.43 -11.62 -17.24
C GLU A 126 4.83 -12.43 -15.99
N VAL A 127 4.11 -13.50 -15.66
CA VAL A 127 4.47 -14.37 -14.53
C VAL A 127 5.83 -15.04 -14.76
N LYS A 128 6.09 -15.52 -15.97
CA LYS A 128 7.38 -16.11 -16.33
C LYS A 128 8.52 -15.10 -16.19
N ARG A 129 8.30 -13.85 -16.66
CA ARG A 129 9.25 -12.75 -16.53
C ARG A 129 9.55 -12.45 -15.06
N ARG A 130 8.52 -12.36 -14.22
CA ARG A 130 8.66 -12.12 -12.77
C ARG A 130 9.42 -13.24 -12.07
N ILE A 131 9.14 -14.50 -12.41
CA ILE A 131 9.87 -15.66 -11.86
C ILE A 131 11.35 -15.59 -12.25
N LEU A 132 11.66 -15.29 -13.53
CA LEU A 132 13.03 -15.19 -14.00
C LEU A 132 13.82 -14.09 -13.29
N LEU A 133 13.26 -12.88 -13.21
CA LEU A 133 13.87 -11.74 -12.54
C LEU A 133 14.06 -11.99 -11.03
N GLY A 134 13.06 -12.58 -10.37
CA GLY A 134 13.14 -12.93 -8.95
C GLY A 134 14.18 -14.00 -8.68
N THR A 135 14.27 -15.01 -9.54
CA THR A 135 15.31 -16.06 -9.45
C THR A 135 16.70 -15.44 -9.61
N TYR A 136 16.89 -14.53 -10.57
CA TYR A 136 18.15 -13.80 -10.75
C TYR A 136 18.54 -13.01 -9.49
N ALA A 137 17.59 -12.25 -8.92
CA ALA A 137 17.84 -11.44 -7.72
C ALA A 137 18.26 -12.28 -6.48
N LEU A 138 17.95 -13.58 -6.48
CA LEU A 138 18.29 -14.52 -5.43
C LEU A 138 19.59 -15.32 -5.71
N THR A 139 20.24 -15.11 -6.86
CA THR A 139 21.54 -15.75 -7.14
C THR A 139 22.63 -15.18 -6.23
N SER A 140 23.68 -15.97 -5.98
CA SER A 140 24.84 -15.51 -5.18
C SER A 140 25.51 -14.26 -5.74
N GLU A 141 25.52 -14.10 -7.05
CA GLU A 141 26.12 -12.95 -7.76
C GLU A 141 25.29 -11.65 -7.57
N ALA A 142 23.96 -11.75 -7.55
CA ALA A 142 23.06 -10.63 -7.44
C ALA A 142 22.64 -10.31 -5.99
N TRP A 143 22.85 -11.24 -5.05
CA TRP A 143 22.38 -11.15 -3.68
C TRP A 143 22.82 -9.87 -2.96
N GLU A 144 24.12 -9.59 -2.96
CA GLU A 144 24.68 -8.43 -2.24
C GLU A 144 24.30 -7.11 -2.91
N SER A 145 24.32 -7.08 -4.23
CA SER A 145 24.10 -5.86 -5.02
C SER A 145 22.62 -5.50 -5.18
N HIS A 146 21.70 -6.46 -5.10
CA HIS A 146 20.27 -6.26 -5.33
C HIS A 146 19.44 -6.56 -4.08
N HIS A 147 19.42 -7.82 -3.61
CA HIS A 147 18.50 -8.23 -2.55
C HIS A 147 18.81 -7.58 -1.20
N LEU A 148 20.08 -7.54 -0.78
CA LEU A 148 20.50 -6.88 0.47
C LEU A 148 20.27 -5.37 0.41
N VAL A 149 20.55 -4.73 -0.74
CA VAL A 149 20.29 -3.28 -0.91
C VAL A 149 18.80 -2.99 -0.79
N ALA A 150 17.95 -3.77 -1.46
CA ALA A 150 16.50 -3.63 -1.37
C ALA A 150 15.98 -3.83 0.06
N THR A 151 16.52 -4.80 0.79
CA THR A 151 16.20 -5.05 2.20
C THR A 151 16.59 -3.85 3.09
N ARG A 152 17.75 -3.24 2.87
CA ARG A 152 18.20 -2.04 3.61
C ARG A 152 17.29 -0.83 3.32
N ILE A 153 16.86 -0.66 2.06
CA ILE A 153 15.91 0.40 1.68
C ILE A 153 14.57 0.16 2.39
N ARG A 154 14.05 -1.08 2.37
CA ARG A 154 12.83 -1.45 3.10
C ARG A 154 12.93 -1.12 4.59
N GLN A 155 14.06 -1.45 5.24
CA GLN A 155 14.29 -1.10 6.65
C GLN A 155 14.30 0.42 6.87
N GLY A 156 14.89 1.19 5.94
CA GLY A 156 14.87 2.65 5.99
C GLY A 156 13.46 3.24 5.91
N ILE A 157 12.60 2.69 5.04
CA ILE A 157 11.19 3.09 4.91
C ILE A 157 10.43 2.73 6.20
N LEU A 158 10.60 1.51 6.71
CA LEU A 158 9.95 1.07 7.94
C LEU A 158 10.32 1.97 9.13
N ARG A 159 11.61 2.23 9.36
CA ARG A 159 12.07 3.12 10.44
C ARG A 159 11.57 4.54 10.28
N GLY A 160 11.51 5.04 9.03
CA GLY A 160 10.95 6.36 8.73
C GLY A 160 9.48 6.47 9.16
N TYR A 161 8.67 5.49 8.83
CA TYR A 161 7.27 5.46 9.29
C TYR A 161 7.16 5.25 10.79
N GLN A 162 7.98 4.37 11.40
CA GLN A 162 7.98 4.16 12.86
C GLN A 162 8.20 5.47 13.64
N ALA A 163 9.04 6.35 13.13
CA ALA A 163 9.29 7.65 13.75
C ALA A 163 8.13 8.65 13.56
N CYS A 164 7.24 8.40 12.60
CA CYS A 164 6.11 9.30 12.32
C CYS A 164 4.89 9.04 13.22
N TRP A 165 4.68 7.82 13.71
CA TRP A 165 3.46 7.43 14.40
C TRP A 165 3.38 7.96 15.84
N SER A 166 2.16 8.25 16.32
CA SER A 166 1.87 8.59 17.71
C SER A 166 2.01 7.39 18.65
N THR A 167 1.94 6.17 18.14
CA THR A 167 1.94 4.92 18.93
C THR A 167 3.14 4.06 18.61
N GLN A 168 3.53 3.22 19.55
CA GLN A 168 4.60 2.24 19.38
C GLN A 168 4.21 1.12 18.41
N ASP A 169 5.13 0.73 17.53
CA ASP A 169 5.02 -0.49 16.73
C ASP A 169 5.35 -1.71 17.59
N LEU A 170 4.31 -2.48 17.96
CA LEU A 170 4.47 -3.62 18.88
C LEU A 170 5.21 -4.82 18.27
N ARG A 171 5.58 -4.78 16.99
CA ARG A 171 6.45 -5.80 16.36
C ARG A 171 7.90 -5.70 16.85
N TRP A 172 8.28 -4.56 17.42
CA TRP A 172 9.66 -4.26 17.81
C TRP A 172 9.77 -4.04 19.32
N PRO A 173 10.81 -4.59 19.96
CA PRO A 173 11.03 -4.42 21.40
C PRO A 173 11.46 -3.00 21.76
N GLU A 174 12.16 -2.30 20.87
CA GLU A 174 12.62 -0.93 21.10
C GLU A 174 11.44 0.05 21.04
N PRO A 175 11.45 1.12 21.85
CA PRO A 175 10.43 2.15 21.78
C PRO A 175 10.43 2.81 20.41
N THR A 176 9.29 2.80 19.75
CA THR A 176 9.05 3.51 18.50
C THR A 176 7.83 4.41 18.69
N GLY A 177 7.67 5.39 17.81
CA GLY A 177 6.56 6.34 17.92
C GLY A 177 6.88 7.56 18.81
N ASN A 178 6.04 8.56 18.69
CA ASN A 178 6.15 9.82 19.42
C ASN A 178 4.74 10.28 19.84
N GLU A 179 4.39 10.07 21.10
CA GLU A 179 3.06 10.41 21.62
C GLU A 179 2.75 11.92 21.53
N GLU A 180 3.76 12.79 21.65
CA GLU A 180 3.57 14.23 21.61
C GLU A 180 3.45 14.79 20.19
N HIS A 181 4.25 14.28 19.25
CA HIS A 181 4.40 14.86 17.91
C HIS A 181 4.08 13.90 16.76
N GLY A 182 3.89 12.60 17.03
CA GLY A 182 3.55 11.59 16.02
C GLY A 182 2.12 11.74 15.50
N VAL A 183 1.82 11.13 14.37
CA VAL A 183 0.50 11.16 13.72
C VAL A 183 -0.25 9.86 13.93
N ASP A 184 -1.58 9.92 13.80
CA ASP A 184 -2.46 8.77 13.96
C ASP A 184 -2.75 8.09 12.62
N VAL A 185 -2.84 8.88 11.55
CA VAL A 185 -3.10 8.44 10.18
C VAL A 185 -2.26 9.25 9.20
N VAL A 186 -1.88 8.65 8.08
CA VAL A 186 -1.26 9.34 6.94
C VAL A 186 -2.22 9.29 5.77
N VAL A 187 -2.43 10.44 5.11
CA VAL A 187 -3.31 10.59 3.95
C VAL A 187 -2.51 11.01 2.73
N GLN A 188 -2.88 10.49 1.57
CA GLN A 188 -2.22 10.77 0.29
C GLN A 188 -3.09 10.35 -0.90
N PRO A 189 -2.77 10.75 -2.15
CA PRO A 189 -3.38 10.15 -3.33
C PRO A 189 -3.10 8.64 -3.40
N THR A 190 -4.05 7.85 -3.91
CA THR A 190 -3.84 6.41 -4.12
C THR A 190 -2.99 6.15 -5.36
N ALA A 191 -3.22 6.88 -6.44
CA ALA A 191 -2.53 6.78 -7.72
C ALA A 191 -2.13 8.15 -8.24
N LEU A 192 -1.29 8.20 -9.27
CA LEU A 192 -0.83 9.46 -9.88
C LEU A 192 -1.95 10.20 -10.61
N SER A 193 -2.92 9.45 -11.15
CA SER A 193 -4.06 9.97 -11.92
C SER A 193 -5.25 9.01 -11.80
N VAL A 194 -6.31 9.30 -12.55
CA VAL A 194 -7.43 8.37 -12.75
C VAL A 194 -7.02 7.13 -13.54
N ALA A 195 -7.91 6.13 -13.62
CA ALA A 195 -7.67 4.91 -14.37
C ALA A 195 -7.32 5.21 -15.85
N PRO A 196 -6.30 4.57 -16.43
CA PRO A 196 -5.94 4.70 -17.82
C PRO A 196 -7.01 4.06 -18.71
N ARG A 197 -7.00 4.39 -20.00
CA ARG A 197 -7.85 3.73 -20.99
C ARG A 197 -7.36 2.32 -21.29
N LEU A 198 -8.28 1.45 -21.71
CA LEU A 198 -7.96 0.05 -22.03
C LEU A 198 -7.06 -0.07 -23.30
N ASP A 199 -7.11 0.92 -24.18
CA ASP A 199 -6.34 0.97 -25.43
C ASP A 199 -4.99 1.69 -25.29
N GLU A 200 -4.69 2.24 -24.11
CA GLU A 200 -3.37 2.83 -23.83
C GLU A 200 -2.29 1.74 -23.69
N PRO A 201 -1.09 1.99 -24.23
CA PRO A 201 0.01 1.04 -24.08
C PRO A 201 0.43 0.92 -22.62
N VAL A 202 0.58 -0.33 -22.17
CA VAL A 202 0.92 -0.75 -20.79
C VAL A 202 2.27 -0.22 -20.27
N SER A 203 2.98 0.59 -21.03
CA SER A 203 4.29 1.16 -20.65
C SER A 203 4.27 1.99 -19.35
N SER A 204 3.10 2.39 -18.87
CA SER A 204 2.91 3.18 -17.65
C SER A 204 2.52 2.36 -16.39
N GLU A 205 2.34 1.03 -16.49
CA GLU A 205 1.88 0.21 -15.35
C GLU A 205 2.75 0.35 -14.09
N TYR A 206 4.06 0.45 -14.26
CA TYR A 206 4.99 0.60 -13.16
C TYR A 206 4.89 1.95 -12.43
N ALA A 207 4.36 2.98 -13.09
CA ALA A 207 4.14 4.28 -12.49
C ALA A 207 2.84 4.35 -11.68
N ALA A 208 1.82 3.58 -12.08
CA ALA A 208 0.50 3.62 -11.44
C ALA A 208 0.55 3.24 -9.95
N ASP A 209 1.42 2.31 -9.57
CA ASP A 209 1.47 1.75 -8.22
C ASP A 209 2.49 2.44 -7.30
N VAL A 210 3.21 3.45 -7.78
CA VAL A 210 4.34 4.05 -7.04
C VAL A 210 3.97 4.56 -5.65
N LEU A 211 2.74 5.03 -5.47
CA LEU A 211 2.24 5.59 -4.21
C LEU A 211 1.80 4.51 -3.20
N THR A 212 1.65 3.25 -3.60
CA THR A 212 1.23 2.15 -2.73
C THR A 212 2.38 1.33 -2.16
N PHE A 213 3.54 1.31 -2.83
CA PHE A 213 4.68 0.45 -2.45
C PHE A 213 5.21 0.66 -1.04
N ALA A 214 5.20 1.91 -0.57
CA ALA A 214 5.73 2.23 0.74
C ALA A 214 4.93 1.57 1.89
N ALA A 215 3.60 1.47 1.76
CA ALA A 215 2.76 0.76 2.71
C ALA A 215 3.08 -0.74 2.74
N ASN A 216 3.21 -1.37 1.55
CA ASN A 216 3.54 -2.78 1.42
C ASN A 216 4.93 -3.08 2.02
N LEU A 217 5.95 -2.26 1.72
CA LEU A 217 7.30 -2.45 2.24
C LEU A 217 7.39 -2.27 3.76
N ALA A 218 6.64 -1.35 4.33
CA ALA A 218 6.58 -1.12 5.77
C ALA A 218 5.61 -2.06 6.51
N GLY A 219 4.73 -2.78 5.78
CA GLY A 219 3.71 -3.66 6.36
C GLY A 219 2.67 -2.87 7.15
N LEU A 220 2.19 -1.76 6.58
CA LEU A 220 1.18 -0.89 7.19
C LEU A 220 -0.21 -1.25 6.66
N PRO A 221 -1.26 -1.21 7.49
CA PRO A 221 -2.62 -1.21 7.00
C PRO A 221 -2.85 0.04 6.14
N ALA A 222 -3.47 -0.16 4.99
CA ALA A 222 -3.78 0.90 4.04
C ALA A 222 -5.15 0.67 3.44
N LEU A 223 -5.94 1.74 3.33
CA LEU A 223 -7.29 1.71 2.81
C LEU A 223 -7.48 2.86 1.81
N SER A 224 -7.87 2.53 0.59
CA SER A 224 -8.22 3.52 -0.43
C SER A 224 -9.74 3.72 -0.46
N ALA A 225 -10.16 4.96 -0.33
CA ALA A 225 -11.56 5.36 -0.46
C ALA A 225 -11.75 6.25 -1.70
N PRO A 226 -12.81 6.02 -2.50
CA PRO A 226 -13.11 6.90 -3.63
C PRO A 226 -13.64 8.23 -3.10
N ALA A 227 -13.05 9.36 -3.52
CA ALA A 227 -13.63 10.67 -3.27
C ALA A 227 -14.94 10.83 -4.06
N SER A 228 -15.90 11.62 -3.56
CA SER A 228 -17.15 11.89 -4.26
C SER A 228 -16.95 12.75 -5.51
N ARG A 229 -15.97 13.63 -5.47
CA ARG A 229 -15.56 14.41 -6.64
C ARG A 229 -14.80 13.54 -7.62
N THR A 230 -15.19 13.61 -8.89
CA THR A 230 -14.62 12.82 -9.99
C THR A 230 -13.87 13.73 -10.95
N ILE A 231 -13.04 13.16 -11.79
CA ILE A 231 -12.37 13.86 -12.90
C ILE A 231 -13.07 13.46 -14.20
N SER A 232 -13.54 14.44 -14.98
CA SER A 232 -14.03 14.20 -16.34
C SER A 232 -12.86 13.89 -17.27
N MET A 233 -13.08 12.98 -18.23
CA MET A 233 -12.08 12.72 -19.25
C MET A 233 -12.00 13.86 -20.24
N ASP A 234 -10.78 14.23 -20.65
CA ASP A 234 -10.56 15.33 -21.60
C ASP A 234 -11.18 15.03 -22.99
N GLU A 235 -11.24 13.75 -23.38
CA GLU A 235 -11.80 13.30 -24.65
C GLU A 235 -13.32 13.09 -24.64
N ASP A 236 -13.90 12.81 -23.48
CA ASP A 236 -15.36 12.68 -23.28
C ASP A 236 -15.76 13.28 -21.93
N PRO A 237 -16.23 14.52 -21.91
CA PRO A 237 -16.63 15.21 -20.66
C PRO A 237 -17.79 14.55 -19.91
N ASN A 238 -18.53 13.60 -20.53
CA ASN A 238 -19.60 12.87 -19.86
C ASN A 238 -19.08 11.67 -19.08
N VAL A 239 -17.83 11.24 -19.32
CA VAL A 239 -17.20 10.16 -18.57
C VAL A 239 -16.48 10.73 -17.35
N HIS A 240 -16.96 10.35 -16.17
CA HIS A 240 -16.41 10.79 -14.89
C HIS A 240 -15.72 9.62 -14.19
N LEU A 241 -14.42 9.77 -13.89
CA LEU A 241 -13.62 8.75 -13.25
C LEU A 241 -13.35 9.08 -11.77
N PRO A 242 -13.44 8.10 -10.87
CA PRO A 242 -13.21 8.31 -9.45
C PRO A 242 -11.72 8.52 -9.15
N VAL A 243 -11.44 9.31 -8.12
CA VAL A 243 -10.10 9.48 -7.54
C VAL A 243 -10.04 8.78 -6.21
N GLY A 244 -9.02 7.96 -6.00
CA GLY A 244 -8.78 7.28 -4.73
C GLY A 244 -7.94 8.13 -3.79
N VAL A 245 -8.35 8.20 -2.53
CA VAL A 245 -7.57 8.77 -1.42
C VAL A 245 -7.14 7.64 -0.50
N LEU A 246 -5.84 7.52 -0.26
CA LEU A 246 -5.22 6.44 0.52
C LEU A 246 -4.97 6.88 1.96
N PHE A 247 -5.53 6.14 2.89
CA PHE A 247 -5.33 6.27 4.32
C PHE A 247 -4.41 5.16 4.80
N LYS A 248 -3.40 5.48 5.60
CA LYS A 248 -2.48 4.52 6.21
C LYS A 248 -2.40 4.76 7.71
N ALA A 249 -2.31 3.68 8.49
CA ALA A 249 -2.15 3.77 9.94
C ALA A 249 -0.96 2.91 10.42
N GLN A 250 -0.65 2.99 11.70
CA GLN A 250 0.31 2.10 12.35
C GLN A 250 -0.12 0.64 12.21
N TRP A 251 0.85 -0.27 12.17
CA TRP A 251 0.58 -1.70 12.11
C TRP A 251 -0.42 -2.17 13.17
N GLY A 252 -1.46 -2.87 12.73
CA GLY A 252 -2.54 -3.38 13.57
C GLY A 252 -3.64 -2.37 13.89
N HIS A 253 -3.59 -1.15 13.34
CA HIS A 253 -4.60 -0.11 13.53
C HIS A 253 -5.66 -0.07 12.41
N ASP A 254 -5.98 -1.21 11.82
CA ASP A 254 -6.99 -1.33 10.76
C ASP A 254 -8.35 -0.74 11.18
N LYS A 255 -8.78 -1.01 12.42
CA LYS A 255 -10.04 -0.50 12.99
C LYS A 255 -10.10 1.04 12.98
N LEU A 256 -8.96 1.72 13.20
CA LEU A 256 -8.89 3.17 13.15
C LEU A 256 -9.22 3.71 11.76
N LEU A 257 -8.71 3.07 10.70
CA LEU A 257 -8.99 3.48 9.32
C LEU A 257 -10.48 3.40 8.99
N PHE A 258 -11.14 2.31 9.37
CA PHE A 258 -12.58 2.16 9.17
C PHE A 258 -13.37 3.21 9.94
N HIS A 259 -13.00 3.50 11.19
CA HIS A 259 -13.67 4.51 12.01
C HIS A 259 -13.54 5.91 11.41
N ILE A 260 -12.33 6.30 10.96
CA ILE A 260 -12.12 7.60 10.32
C ILE A 260 -13.00 7.76 9.08
N LEU A 261 -13.08 6.72 8.23
CA LEU A 261 -13.92 6.78 7.04
C LEU A 261 -15.40 6.81 7.36
N GLU A 262 -15.83 6.10 8.40
CA GLU A 262 -17.21 6.17 8.88
C GLU A 262 -17.57 7.60 9.35
N GLN A 263 -16.70 8.24 10.12
CA GLN A 263 -16.89 9.64 10.54
C GLN A 263 -16.94 10.61 9.36
N LEU A 264 -16.04 10.44 8.40
CA LEU A 264 -16.05 11.25 7.18
C LEU A 264 -17.36 11.09 6.38
N ASN A 265 -17.86 9.86 6.24
CA ASN A 265 -19.12 9.59 5.54
C ASN A 265 -20.38 10.08 6.27
N GLN A 266 -20.35 10.15 7.61
CA GLN A 266 -21.48 10.65 8.40
C GLN A 266 -21.63 12.18 8.31
N HIS A 267 -20.53 12.89 8.10
CA HIS A 267 -20.51 14.34 8.18
C HIS A 267 -20.50 15.05 6.83
N THR A 268 -20.26 14.31 5.74
CA THR A 268 -20.32 14.84 4.37
C THR A 268 -20.50 13.78 3.31
N ASP A 269 -20.84 14.27 2.09
CA ASP A 269 -20.86 13.46 0.86
C ASP A 269 -19.46 13.24 0.24
N VAL A 270 -18.35 13.49 0.98
CA VAL A 270 -16.97 13.43 0.43
C VAL A 270 -16.58 12.04 -0.08
N PHE A 271 -17.18 10.97 0.46
CA PHE A 271 -16.95 9.59 0.04
C PHE A 271 -18.22 8.86 -0.42
N GLN A 272 -19.32 9.56 -0.62
CA GLN A 272 -20.48 8.98 -1.28
C GLN A 272 -20.16 8.91 -2.77
N GLY A 273 -20.14 7.70 -3.33
CA GLY A 273 -19.93 7.50 -4.75
C GLY A 273 -20.93 8.31 -5.59
N PRO A 274 -20.65 8.54 -6.88
CA PRO A 274 -21.53 9.32 -7.75
C PRO A 274 -22.94 8.76 -7.63
N ARG A 275 -23.90 9.60 -7.23
CA ARG A 275 -25.33 9.24 -7.25
C ARG A 275 -25.68 9.02 -8.71
N SER A 276 -26.04 7.76 -9.04
CA SER A 276 -26.48 7.31 -10.36
C SER A 276 -27.66 8.14 -10.88
#